data_90d6c02652201a76ca3dac3ba5bf00ac
#
_entry.id   90d6c02652201a76ca3dac3ba5bf00ac
#
_cell.length_a   1.000
_cell.length_b   1.000
_cell.length_c   1.000
_cell.angle_alpha   90.00
_cell.angle_beta   90.00
_cell.angle_gamma   90.00
#
_symmetry.space_group_name_H-M   'P 1'
#
loop_
_entity.id
_entity.type
_entity.pdbx_description
1 polymer ?
#
loop_
_entity_poly.entity_id
_entity_poly.type
_entity_poly.pdbx_seq_one_letter_code
_entity_poly.pdbx_strand_id
1 'polypeptide(L)'
;YQAYGVEPDGACFAKGLAGGVPIGAFMAKDKLAQAFKPGDHASTFGGNPFATSCGTVVMHELLDGGLLDNVKKQGELLSKRLMELKQKHSIIKEARGFGLIQGIELTIPAGDVIADCINNGLLLVGAGANVIRFVPALIVTEKEINEAMDILDKALFRAEEK
;
A
#
# COMPACT_ATOMS: atom_id res chain seq x y z
N TYR A 1 7.85 -0.44 -11.13
CA TYR A 1 8.49 -0.08 -12.39
C TYR A 1 7.92 -0.88 -13.58
N GLN A 2 7.58 -2.14 -13.38
CA GLN A 2 6.99 -3.00 -14.41
C GLN A 2 5.62 -2.48 -14.88
N ALA A 3 4.80 -1.98 -13.94
CA ALA A 3 3.50 -1.40 -14.25
C ALA A 3 3.57 -0.15 -15.16
N TYR A 4 4.71 0.53 -15.16
CA TYR A 4 4.96 1.72 -15.98
C TYR A 4 5.83 1.43 -17.22
N GLY A 5 6.19 0.16 -17.46
CA GLY A 5 7.05 -0.22 -18.57
C GLY A 5 8.48 0.35 -18.47
N VAL A 6 8.93 0.68 -17.27
CA VAL A 6 10.27 1.25 -17.01
C VAL A 6 11.20 0.12 -16.58
N GLU A 7 12.41 0.11 -17.10
CA GLU A 7 13.48 -0.79 -16.65
C GLU A 7 14.57 0.01 -15.93
N PRO A 8 14.58 0.03 -14.58
CA PRO A 8 15.54 0.84 -13.83
C PRO A 8 16.96 0.24 -13.88
N ASP A 9 17.97 1.10 -13.75
CA ASP A 9 19.36 0.65 -13.57
C ASP A 9 19.65 0.19 -12.13
N GLY A 10 18.87 0.66 -11.16
CA GLY A 10 18.92 0.23 -9.77
C GLY A 10 17.55 0.31 -9.11
N ALA A 11 17.29 -0.56 -8.14
CA ALA A 11 16.04 -0.59 -7.38
C ALA A 11 16.27 -0.91 -5.90
N CYS A 12 15.58 -0.21 -5.02
CA CYS A 12 15.56 -0.45 -3.58
C CYS A 12 14.26 -1.12 -3.17
N PHE A 13 14.35 -2.10 -2.27
CA PHE A 13 13.23 -2.83 -1.72
C PHE A 13 13.28 -2.79 -0.20
N ALA A 14 12.12 -2.69 0.44
CA ALA A 14 12.00 -2.65 1.89
C ALA A 14 10.59 -3.02 2.35
N LYS A 15 10.26 -2.71 3.61
CA LYS A 15 8.91 -2.79 4.21
C LYS A 15 8.34 -4.20 4.15
N GLY A 16 7.38 -4.47 3.27
CA GLY A 16 6.73 -5.77 3.12
C GLY A 16 7.62 -6.89 2.54
N LEU A 17 8.88 -6.62 2.21
CA LEU A 17 9.78 -7.58 1.55
C LEU A 17 9.91 -8.92 2.29
N ALA A 18 9.84 -8.93 3.61
CA ALA A 18 9.86 -10.15 4.42
C ALA A 18 8.67 -10.28 5.37
N GLY A 19 7.48 -9.79 4.96
CA GLY A 19 6.23 -9.98 5.70
C GLY A 19 6.20 -9.30 7.07
N GLY A 20 7.03 -8.27 7.30
CA GLY A 20 7.15 -7.54 8.57
C GLY A 20 8.46 -7.76 9.30
N VAL A 21 9.26 -8.74 8.91
CA VAL A 21 10.64 -8.88 9.42
C VAL A 21 11.51 -7.79 8.81
N PRO A 22 12.30 -7.06 9.63
CA PRO A 22 13.16 -5.98 9.12
C PRO A 22 14.19 -6.48 8.11
N ILE A 23 14.08 -6.01 6.87
CA ILE A 23 15.04 -6.28 5.79
C ILE A 23 14.93 -5.16 4.74
N GLY A 24 16.05 -4.85 4.10
CA GLY A 24 16.11 -4.06 2.89
C GLY A 24 16.99 -4.74 1.86
N ALA A 25 16.72 -4.49 0.59
CA ALA A 25 17.53 -4.97 -0.51
C ALA A 25 17.76 -3.86 -1.53
N PHE A 26 18.92 -3.90 -2.17
CA PHE A 26 19.26 -3.08 -3.31
C PHE A 26 19.70 -3.99 -4.45
N MET A 27 19.14 -3.77 -5.62
CA MET A 27 19.55 -4.44 -6.86
C MET A 27 20.08 -3.38 -7.83
N ALA A 28 21.10 -3.75 -8.58
CA ALA A 28 21.67 -2.89 -9.60
C ALA A 28 22.09 -3.71 -10.82
N LYS A 29 21.99 -3.10 -12.02
CA LYS A 29 22.63 -3.63 -13.21
C LYS A 29 24.14 -3.52 -13.06
N ASP A 30 24.88 -4.37 -13.78
CA ASP A 30 26.35 -4.45 -13.71
C ASP A 30 27.03 -3.09 -13.81
N LYS A 31 26.53 -2.21 -14.67
CA LYS A 31 27.05 -0.86 -14.83
C LYS A 31 27.11 -0.06 -13.53
N LEU A 32 26.08 -0.18 -12.67
CA LEU A 32 26.05 0.49 -11.35
C LEU A 32 26.78 -0.36 -10.30
N ALA A 33 26.64 -1.67 -10.36
CA ALA A 33 27.27 -2.58 -9.40
C ALA A 33 28.80 -2.44 -9.38
N GLN A 34 29.43 -2.13 -10.51
CA GLN A 34 30.88 -1.87 -10.61
C GLN A 34 31.37 -0.66 -9.80
N ALA A 35 30.47 0.26 -9.42
CA ALA A 35 30.82 1.39 -8.56
C ALA A 35 31.14 0.96 -7.12
N PHE A 36 30.56 -0.16 -6.66
CA PHE A 36 30.81 -0.69 -5.32
C PHE A 36 32.16 -1.37 -5.23
N LYS A 37 32.94 -1.04 -4.22
CA LYS A 37 34.23 -1.65 -3.90
C LYS A 37 34.14 -2.37 -2.56
N PRO A 38 34.98 -3.37 -2.33
CA PRO A 38 35.11 -4.00 -1.02
C PRO A 38 35.29 -2.95 0.07
N GLY A 39 34.43 -2.95 1.08
CA GLY A 39 34.43 -1.99 2.20
C GLY A 39 33.48 -0.78 2.07
N ASP A 40 32.86 -0.54 0.91
CA ASP A 40 31.95 0.58 0.72
C ASP A 40 30.63 0.42 1.47
N HIS A 41 30.21 -0.82 1.67
CA HIS A 41 28.94 -1.12 2.35
C HIS A 41 29.09 -2.33 3.25
N ALA A 42 28.62 -2.21 4.49
CA ALA A 42 28.55 -3.30 5.46
C ALA A 42 27.31 -3.18 6.34
N SER A 43 26.77 -4.31 6.79
CA SER A 43 25.69 -4.39 7.75
C SER A 43 25.85 -5.65 8.59
N THR A 44 25.93 -5.49 9.92
CA THR A 44 26.14 -6.62 10.85
C THR A 44 25.03 -7.67 10.73
N PHE A 45 23.77 -7.24 10.60
CA PHE A 45 22.62 -8.13 10.49
C PHE A 45 22.04 -8.22 9.09
N GLY A 46 22.65 -7.56 8.10
CA GLY A 46 22.20 -7.58 6.71
C GLY A 46 22.32 -8.98 6.12
N GLY A 47 21.30 -9.45 5.43
CA GLY A 47 21.27 -10.76 4.79
C GLY A 47 21.28 -11.94 5.75
N ASN A 48 20.88 -11.75 7.03
CA ASN A 48 20.84 -12.88 7.96
C ASN A 48 19.83 -13.95 7.51
N PRO A 49 20.09 -15.24 7.80
CA PRO A 49 19.29 -16.37 7.29
C PRO A 49 17.81 -16.30 7.67
N PHE A 50 17.48 -15.78 8.84
CA PHE A 50 16.08 -15.67 9.27
C PHE A 50 15.31 -14.68 8.39
N ALA A 51 15.80 -13.45 8.25
CA ALA A 51 15.13 -12.42 7.47
C ALA A 51 15.06 -12.78 5.98
N THR A 52 16.13 -13.38 5.42
CA THR A 52 16.14 -13.80 4.00
C THR A 52 15.22 -14.99 3.77
N SER A 53 15.09 -15.93 4.70
CA SER A 53 14.10 -17.02 4.59
C SER A 53 12.67 -16.48 4.58
N CYS A 54 12.34 -15.52 5.46
CA CYS A 54 11.04 -14.85 5.42
C CYS A 54 10.80 -14.13 4.08
N GLY A 55 11.81 -13.43 3.58
CA GLY A 55 11.75 -12.76 2.27
C GLY A 55 11.51 -13.75 1.12
N THR A 56 12.17 -14.93 1.17
CA THR A 56 11.96 -15.99 0.17
C THR A 56 10.50 -16.45 0.13
N VAL A 57 9.88 -16.66 1.30
CA VAL A 57 8.45 -17.04 1.38
C VAL A 57 7.57 -15.95 0.73
N VAL A 58 7.80 -14.68 1.07
CA VAL A 58 7.04 -13.56 0.47
C VAL A 58 7.21 -13.52 -1.05
N MET A 59 8.42 -13.73 -1.54
CA MET A 59 8.69 -13.75 -2.98
C MET A 59 7.98 -14.91 -3.69
N HIS A 60 7.93 -16.11 -3.09
CA HIS A 60 7.15 -17.23 -3.63
C HIS A 60 5.67 -16.92 -3.70
N GLU A 61 5.08 -16.33 -2.64
CA GLU A 61 3.67 -15.93 -2.64
C GLU A 61 3.37 -14.89 -3.73
N LEU A 62 4.29 -13.93 -3.94
CA LEU A 62 4.16 -12.92 -4.99
C LEU A 62 4.26 -13.49 -6.41
N LEU A 63 5.20 -14.42 -6.64
CA LEU A 63 5.51 -14.90 -8.00
C LEU A 63 4.65 -16.12 -8.39
N ASP A 64 4.44 -17.05 -7.46
CA ASP A 64 3.87 -18.37 -7.72
C ASP A 64 2.56 -18.62 -6.95
N GLY A 65 2.33 -17.90 -5.83
CA GLY A 65 1.18 -18.09 -4.95
C GLY A 65 -0.12 -17.39 -5.40
N GLY A 66 -0.11 -16.68 -6.54
CA GLY A 66 -1.30 -15.97 -7.03
C GLY A 66 -1.64 -14.67 -6.29
N LEU A 67 -0.74 -14.21 -5.41
CA LEU A 67 -0.98 -13.02 -4.59
C LEU A 67 -1.15 -11.75 -5.46
N LEU A 68 -0.41 -11.64 -6.57
CA LEU A 68 -0.54 -10.51 -7.48
C LEU A 68 -1.89 -10.49 -8.22
N ASP A 69 -2.49 -11.64 -8.50
CA ASP A 69 -3.83 -11.72 -9.08
C ASP A 69 -4.88 -11.24 -8.07
N ASN A 70 -4.74 -11.61 -6.79
CA ASN A 70 -5.58 -11.07 -5.72
C ASN A 70 -5.43 -9.55 -5.62
N VAL A 71 -4.20 -9.03 -5.62
CA VAL A 71 -3.93 -7.57 -5.58
C VAL A 71 -4.61 -6.84 -6.73
N LYS A 72 -4.56 -7.38 -7.93
CA LYS A 72 -5.22 -6.80 -9.10
C LYS A 72 -6.74 -6.80 -8.92
N LYS A 73 -7.34 -7.95 -8.62
CA LYS A 73 -8.78 -8.11 -8.42
C LYS A 73 -9.31 -7.19 -7.32
N GLN A 74 -8.68 -7.22 -6.15
CA GLN A 74 -9.13 -6.43 -5.00
C GLN A 74 -8.82 -4.95 -5.17
N GLY A 75 -7.75 -4.60 -5.88
CA GLY A 75 -7.43 -3.22 -6.23
C GLY A 75 -8.46 -2.59 -7.18
N GLU A 76 -8.95 -3.34 -8.17
CA GLU A 76 -10.03 -2.92 -9.06
C GLU A 76 -11.34 -2.73 -8.28
N LEU A 77 -11.67 -3.64 -7.36
CA LEU A 77 -12.83 -3.51 -6.48
C LEU A 77 -12.72 -2.26 -5.60
N LEU A 78 -11.59 -2.08 -4.92
CA LEU A 78 -11.35 -0.91 -4.05
C LEU A 78 -11.50 0.40 -4.84
N SER A 79 -10.89 0.48 -6.03
CA SER A 79 -11.00 1.65 -6.90
C SER A 79 -12.45 1.95 -7.26
N LYS A 80 -13.21 0.92 -7.66
CA LYS A 80 -14.64 1.05 -7.98
C LYS A 80 -15.43 1.60 -6.78
N ARG A 81 -15.24 1.01 -5.60
CA ARG A 81 -15.93 1.43 -4.37
C ARG A 81 -15.58 2.86 -3.96
N LEU A 82 -14.31 3.27 -4.09
CA LEU A 82 -13.90 4.65 -3.81
C LEU A 82 -14.51 5.65 -4.81
N MET A 83 -14.66 5.26 -6.07
CA MET A 83 -15.35 6.09 -7.07
C MET A 83 -16.85 6.20 -6.81
N GLU A 84 -17.51 5.13 -6.33
CA GLU A 84 -18.90 5.16 -5.89
C GLU A 84 -19.09 6.14 -4.71
N LEU A 85 -18.19 6.08 -3.71
CA LEU A 85 -18.20 7.02 -2.58
C LEU A 85 -17.97 8.47 -3.04
N LYS A 86 -17.06 8.68 -4.00
CA LYS A 86 -16.84 10.02 -4.59
C LYS A 86 -18.10 10.57 -5.27
N GLN A 87 -18.89 9.73 -5.90
CA GLN A 87 -20.17 10.18 -6.50
C GLN A 87 -21.23 10.50 -5.44
N LYS A 88 -21.17 9.85 -4.29
CA LYS A 88 -22.12 9.99 -3.19
C LYS A 88 -21.79 11.17 -2.26
N HIS A 89 -20.50 11.42 -1.99
CA HIS A 89 -20.02 12.40 -1.01
C HIS A 89 -19.34 13.60 -1.68
N SER A 90 -19.89 14.78 -1.50
CA SER A 90 -19.40 16.03 -2.09
C SER A 90 -18.01 16.46 -1.55
N ILE A 91 -17.68 16.01 -0.34
CA ILE A 91 -16.39 16.31 0.28
C ILE A 91 -15.22 15.50 -0.31
N ILE A 92 -15.45 14.48 -1.16
CA ILE A 92 -14.40 13.78 -1.86
C ILE A 92 -14.06 14.51 -3.16
N LYS A 93 -12.93 15.19 -3.17
CA LYS A 93 -12.40 15.92 -4.32
C LYS A 93 -11.89 14.96 -5.41
N GLU A 94 -11.11 13.95 -5.01
CA GLU A 94 -10.47 13.01 -5.92
C GLU A 94 -10.33 11.63 -5.28
N ALA A 95 -10.44 10.58 -6.11
CA ALA A 95 -10.03 9.22 -5.76
C ALA A 95 -8.97 8.77 -6.78
N ARG A 96 -7.82 8.28 -6.31
CA ARG A 96 -6.67 7.90 -7.14
C ARG A 96 -5.85 6.78 -6.51
N GLY A 97 -5.09 6.09 -7.31
CA GLY A 97 -4.16 5.04 -6.86
C GLY A 97 -3.93 3.96 -7.89
N PHE A 98 -3.18 2.94 -7.49
CA PHE A 98 -2.88 1.77 -8.30
C PHE A 98 -2.80 0.52 -7.44
N GLY A 99 -3.40 -0.58 -7.88
CA GLY A 99 -3.50 -1.80 -7.10
C GLY A 99 -4.15 -1.55 -5.74
N LEU A 100 -3.53 -1.99 -4.67
CA LEU A 100 -4.00 -1.78 -3.30
C LEU A 100 -3.39 -0.54 -2.60
N ILE A 101 -2.64 0.30 -3.32
CA ILE A 101 -2.23 1.62 -2.82
C ILE A 101 -3.14 2.66 -3.44
N GLN A 102 -4.16 3.07 -2.71
CA GLN A 102 -5.16 4.02 -3.19
C GLN A 102 -5.42 5.12 -2.15
N GLY A 103 -6.05 6.18 -2.56
CA GLY A 103 -6.40 7.29 -1.68
C GLY A 103 -7.55 8.11 -2.18
N ILE A 104 -8.20 8.79 -1.22
CA ILE A 104 -9.16 9.84 -1.50
C ILE A 104 -8.64 11.16 -0.94
N GLU A 105 -8.75 12.22 -1.72
CA GLU A 105 -8.49 13.59 -1.30
C GLU A 105 -9.81 14.26 -0.93
N LEU A 106 -9.87 14.81 0.27
CA LEU A 106 -11.05 15.51 0.78
C LEU A 106 -10.92 17.03 0.60
N THR A 107 -12.03 17.73 0.57
CA THR A 107 -12.08 19.20 0.62
C THR A 107 -11.88 19.75 2.04
N ILE A 108 -11.88 18.87 3.05
CA ILE A 108 -11.70 19.14 4.47
C ILE A 108 -10.48 18.37 5.01
N PRO A 109 -9.95 18.71 6.20
CA PRO A 109 -8.93 17.91 6.86
C PRO A 109 -9.39 16.48 7.11
N ALA A 110 -8.55 15.50 6.76
CA ALA A 110 -8.89 14.08 6.85
C ALA A 110 -8.88 13.52 8.29
N GLY A 111 -8.30 14.26 9.25
CA GLY A 111 -8.05 13.77 10.62
C GLY A 111 -9.31 13.28 11.33
N ASP A 112 -10.40 14.05 11.30
CA ASP A 112 -11.64 13.69 11.98
C ASP A 112 -12.33 12.47 11.36
N VAL A 113 -12.29 12.35 10.02
CA VAL A 113 -12.82 11.18 9.30
C VAL A 113 -12.02 9.93 9.65
N ILE A 114 -10.69 10.04 9.67
CA ILE A 114 -9.78 8.94 10.06
C ILE A 114 -10.06 8.51 11.50
N ALA A 115 -10.17 9.46 12.43
CA ALA A 115 -10.45 9.17 13.84
C ALA A 115 -11.80 8.46 14.02
N ASP A 116 -12.84 8.92 13.28
CA ASP A 116 -14.13 8.26 13.30
C ASP A 116 -14.07 6.84 12.73
N CYS A 117 -13.37 6.61 11.63
CA CYS A 117 -13.14 5.28 11.09
C CYS A 117 -12.44 4.36 12.09
N ILE A 118 -11.38 4.84 12.77
CA ILE A 118 -10.64 4.08 13.78
C ILE A 118 -11.56 3.68 14.94
N ASN A 119 -12.38 4.60 15.43
CA ASN A 119 -13.35 4.34 16.50
C ASN A 119 -14.42 3.29 16.10
N ASN A 120 -14.64 3.11 14.81
CA ASN A 120 -15.57 2.13 14.26
C ASN A 120 -14.86 0.87 13.70
N GLY A 121 -13.57 0.66 14.02
CA GLY A 121 -12.84 -0.58 13.71
C GLY A 121 -12.11 -0.59 12.36
N LEU A 122 -12.04 0.55 11.65
CA LEU A 122 -11.30 0.67 10.39
C LEU A 122 -10.02 1.48 10.59
N LEU A 123 -8.87 0.83 10.48
CA LEU A 123 -7.57 1.51 10.53
C LEU A 123 -7.25 2.15 9.17
N LEU A 124 -7.07 3.46 9.17
CA LEU A 124 -6.70 4.25 7.99
C LEU A 124 -5.47 5.12 8.28
N VAL A 125 -4.79 5.54 7.24
CA VAL A 125 -3.56 6.36 7.33
C VAL A 125 -3.75 7.65 6.56
N GLY A 126 -3.41 8.78 7.19
CA GLY A 126 -3.34 10.08 6.51
C GLY A 126 -2.11 10.18 5.59
N ALA A 127 -2.25 10.94 4.51
CA ALA A 127 -1.15 11.28 3.60
C ALA A 127 -1.23 12.77 3.27
N GLY A 128 -0.62 13.61 4.13
CA GLY A 128 -0.83 15.05 4.13
C GLY A 128 -2.11 15.44 4.91
N ALA A 129 -2.55 16.68 4.77
CA ALA A 129 -3.65 17.22 5.59
C ALA A 129 -5.02 16.62 5.21
N ASN A 130 -5.28 16.42 3.93
CA ASN A 130 -6.62 16.14 3.40
C ASN A 130 -6.75 14.78 2.71
N VAL A 131 -5.72 13.93 2.73
CA VAL A 131 -5.74 12.64 2.03
C VAL A 131 -5.86 11.49 3.00
N ILE A 132 -6.83 10.61 2.75
CA ILE A 132 -6.95 9.29 3.37
C ILE A 132 -6.31 8.27 2.44
N ARG A 133 -5.36 7.48 2.94
CA ARG A 133 -4.66 6.46 2.18
C ARG A 133 -5.08 5.06 2.62
N PHE A 134 -5.30 4.20 1.64
CA PHE A 134 -5.62 2.78 1.81
C PHE A 134 -4.39 1.96 1.43
N VAL A 135 -3.94 1.10 2.34
CA VAL A 135 -2.82 0.17 2.17
C VAL A 135 -3.14 -1.15 2.89
N PRO A 136 -4.21 -1.84 2.49
CA PRO A 136 -4.57 -3.11 3.11
C PRO A 136 -3.51 -4.18 2.87
N ALA A 137 -3.56 -5.27 3.64
CA ALA A 137 -2.74 -6.45 3.38
C ALA A 137 -3.00 -6.98 1.97
N LEU A 138 -1.97 -7.55 1.30
CA LEU A 138 -2.11 -8.07 -0.07
C LEU A 138 -3.07 -9.27 -0.16
N ILE A 139 -3.38 -9.90 0.97
CA ILE A 139 -4.35 -11.00 1.11
C ILE A 139 -5.78 -10.51 1.43
N VAL A 140 -6.03 -9.21 1.41
CA VAL A 140 -7.36 -8.63 1.68
C VAL A 140 -8.42 -9.29 0.79
N THR A 141 -9.59 -9.52 1.37
CA THR A 141 -10.73 -10.12 0.69
C THR A 141 -11.76 -9.06 0.26
N GLU A 142 -12.63 -9.44 -0.67
CA GLU A 142 -13.77 -8.62 -1.09
C GLU A 142 -14.68 -8.25 0.10
N LYS A 143 -14.89 -9.19 1.03
CA LYS A 143 -15.70 -8.95 2.23
C LYS A 143 -15.11 -7.83 3.07
N GLU A 144 -13.80 -7.88 3.34
CA GLU A 144 -13.10 -6.87 4.14
C GLU A 144 -13.08 -5.50 3.46
N ILE A 145 -12.94 -5.44 2.13
CA ILE A 145 -13.05 -4.18 1.38
C ILE A 145 -14.46 -3.59 1.53
N ASN A 146 -15.50 -4.40 1.37
CA ASN A 146 -16.88 -3.92 1.51
C ASN A 146 -17.17 -3.43 2.92
N GLU A 147 -16.76 -4.16 3.96
CA GLU A 147 -16.88 -3.74 5.37
C GLU A 147 -16.15 -2.40 5.61
N ALA A 148 -14.94 -2.24 5.08
CA ALA A 148 -14.19 -1.00 5.18
C ALA A 148 -14.90 0.17 4.50
N MET A 149 -15.47 -0.04 3.32
CA MET A 149 -16.21 1.00 2.60
C MET A 149 -17.50 1.39 3.30
N ASP A 150 -18.20 0.45 3.94
CA ASP A 150 -19.40 0.73 4.71
C ASP A 150 -19.11 1.58 5.98
N ILE A 151 -17.97 1.35 6.62
CA ILE A 151 -17.52 2.18 7.75
C ILE A 151 -17.13 3.57 7.27
N LEU A 152 -16.37 3.67 6.19
CA LEU A 152 -15.94 4.93 5.60
C LEU A 152 -17.14 5.77 5.13
N ASP A 153 -18.12 5.15 4.47
CA ASP A 153 -19.33 5.80 4.00
C ASP A 153 -20.06 6.54 5.15
N LYS A 154 -20.24 5.86 6.27
CA LYS A 154 -20.86 6.44 7.47
C LYS A 154 -20.04 7.58 8.08
N ALA A 155 -18.71 7.46 8.07
CA ALA A 155 -17.82 8.49 8.60
C ALA A 155 -17.84 9.76 7.72
N LEU A 156 -17.84 9.58 6.39
CA LEU A 156 -17.97 10.69 5.44
C LEU A 156 -19.31 11.40 5.59
N PHE A 157 -20.41 10.65 5.71
CA PHE A 157 -21.73 11.23 5.92
C PHE A 157 -21.76 12.11 7.18
N ARG A 158 -21.25 11.61 8.32
CA ARG A 158 -21.15 12.40 9.56
C ARG A 158 -20.25 13.63 9.45
N ALA A 159 -19.26 13.59 8.57
CA ALA A 159 -18.38 14.73 8.33
C ALA A 159 -19.05 15.83 7.47
N GLU A 160 -19.97 15.44 6.59
CA GLU A 160 -20.77 16.38 5.78
C GLU A 160 -21.89 17.09 6.56
N GLU A 161 -22.34 16.51 7.69
CA GLU A 161 -23.36 17.11 8.55
C GLU A 161 -22.83 18.19 9.53
N LYS A 162 -21.50 18.33 9.64
CA LYS A 162 -20.83 19.32 10.52
C LYS A 162 -20.63 20.65 9.81
#